data_1c6f5cb1ab8b3c8cc82316eed4c1d98b
#
_entry.id   1c6f5cb1ab8b3c8cc82316eed4c1d98b
#
_cell.length_a   1.000
_cell.length_b   1.000
_cell.length_c   1.000
_cell.angle_alpha   90.00
_cell.angle_beta   90.00
_cell.angle_gamma   90.00
#
_symmetry.space_group_name_H-M   'P 1'
#
loop_
_entity.id
_entity.type
_entity.pdbx_description
1 polymer ?
#
loop_
_entity_poly.entity_id
_entity_poly.type
_entity_poly.pdbx_seq_one_letter_code
_entity_poly.pdbx_strand_id
1 'polypeptide(L)'
;LPDSIKYNNYILDFFLKIPKKLQNLNKKSNQLNSQNQLLDLLFTSCDIKIKGNLRNVQLLYIELLRFVDNVCKKHDIDYWLEGGTLIGAVRHGGFIPWDDDIDLSIMRKDYEKLIKVLPEEISKYEYFKENCGLSLLIENQKNYFEGFRSVYDVDDENGFLDDNKFSFLQIAWLKPYVKIDLFPKDYLLEEKLESFKKDYVSTKYKFNQDVKNGKKVFWNEFNVVKKELGLVNTKTKYFADSIDVLQLTSDLIYETDKIFPLKTIKFEGYEFKCPKDIEHTLEVQFGKNFMHIPNVIENHSLVPFIEHQFSSFEEMDKSFSKSISYLKEINDNFDFE
;
A
#
# COMPACT_ATOMS: atom_id res chain seq x y z
N LEU A 1 36.71 -36.95 38.85
CA LEU A 1 35.38 -37.34 38.39
C LEU A 1 35.22 -36.92 36.94
N PRO A 2 34.76 -37.82 36.02
CA PRO A 2 34.78 -37.64 34.62
C PRO A 2 33.80 -36.55 34.13
N ASP A 3 34.16 -35.86 33.03
CA ASP A 3 33.38 -34.82 32.36
C ASP A 3 31.94 -35.23 31.96
N SER A 4 31.64 -36.49 31.92
CA SER A 4 30.33 -37.07 31.66
C SER A 4 29.24 -36.67 32.69
N ILE A 5 29.60 -36.44 33.95
CA ILE A 5 28.67 -36.03 35.00
C ILE A 5 28.29 -34.54 34.87
N LYS A 6 29.20 -33.69 34.37
CA LYS A 6 28.91 -32.29 34.09
C LYS A 6 27.93 -32.16 32.89
N TYR A 7 28.09 -32.98 31.87
CA TYR A 7 27.21 -32.97 30.69
C TYR A 7 25.76 -33.42 31.03
N ASN A 8 25.62 -34.42 31.87
CA ASN A 8 24.27 -34.87 32.31
C ASN A 8 23.54 -33.81 33.15
N ASN A 9 24.26 -33.06 33.98
CA ASN A 9 23.64 -31.99 34.74
C ASN A 9 23.22 -30.80 33.84
N TYR A 10 23.95 -30.50 32.76
CA TYR A 10 23.56 -29.48 31.77
C TYR A 10 22.31 -29.87 31.00
N ILE A 11 22.21 -31.13 30.60
CA ILE A 11 21.03 -31.66 29.87
C ILE A 11 19.81 -31.66 30.80
N LEU A 12 19.97 -32.11 32.06
CA LEU A 12 18.89 -32.10 33.03
C LEU A 12 18.40 -30.69 33.36
N ASP A 13 19.32 -29.75 33.52
CA ASP A 13 19.00 -28.32 33.78
C ASP A 13 18.29 -27.69 32.58
N PHE A 14 18.68 -28.06 31.35
CA PHE A 14 18.02 -27.66 30.12
C PHE A 14 16.57 -28.15 30.08
N PHE A 15 16.34 -29.45 30.35
CA PHE A 15 14.99 -30.02 30.36
C PHE A 15 14.12 -29.48 31.50
N LEU A 16 14.67 -29.14 32.64
CA LEU A 16 13.94 -28.55 33.76
C LEU A 16 13.56 -27.08 33.49
N LYS A 17 14.30 -26.36 32.63
CA LYS A 17 14.00 -24.96 32.27
C LYS A 17 12.94 -24.82 31.16
N ILE A 18 12.75 -25.87 30.33
CA ILE A 18 11.75 -25.86 29.25
C ILE A 18 10.32 -25.63 29.76
N PRO A 19 9.82 -26.33 30.80
CA PRO A 19 8.47 -26.14 31.32
C PRO A 19 8.22 -24.69 31.79
N LYS A 20 9.19 -24.09 32.49
CA LYS A 20 9.09 -22.69 32.94
C LYS A 20 9.07 -21.71 31.78
N LYS A 21 9.85 -21.98 30.73
CA LYS A 21 9.87 -21.16 29.51
C LYS A 21 8.55 -21.27 28.74
N LEU A 22 8.00 -22.47 28.65
CA LEU A 22 6.67 -22.72 28.07
C LEU A 22 5.55 -22.07 28.87
N GLN A 23 5.57 -22.14 30.20
CA GLN A 23 4.60 -21.45 31.04
C GLN A 23 4.67 -19.93 30.88
N ASN A 24 5.88 -19.37 30.77
CA ASN A 24 6.06 -17.94 30.54
C ASN A 24 5.59 -17.51 29.14
N LEU A 25 5.81 -18.35 28.12
CA LEU A 25 5.30 -18.11 26.77
C LEU A 25 3.77 -18.17 26.74
N ASN A 26 3.16 -19.17 27.38
CA ASN A 26 1.70 -19.26 27.49
C ASN A 26 1.11 -18.06 28.25
N LYS A 27 1.77 -17.61 29.34
CA LYS A 27 1.33 -16.43 30.07
C LYS A 27 1.40 -15.16 29.23
N LYS A 28 2.49 -14.98 28.47
CA LYS A 28 2.63 -13.87 27.51
C LYS A 28 1.58 -13.95 26.38
N SER A 29 1.36 -15.14 25.84
CA SER A 29 0.33 -15.38 24.80
C SER A 29 -1.06 -15.03 25.31
N ASN A 30 -1.43 -15.48 26.52
CA ASN A 30 -2.71 -15.15 27.13
C ASN A 30 -2.86 -13.65 27.42
N GLN A 31 -1.78 -12.99 27.82
CA GLN A 31 -1.76 -11.55 28.04
C GLN A 31 -1.95 -10.76 26.73
N LEU A 32 -1.26 -11.18 25.65
CA LEU A 32 -1.43 -10.62 24.32
C LEU A 32 -2.86 -10.83 23.80
N ASN A 33 -3.41 -12.02 23.95
CA ASN A 33 -4.79 -12.30 23.56
C ASN A 33 -5.79 -11.42 24.31
N SER A 34 -5.58 -11.17 25.62
CA SER A 34 -6.44 -10.29 26.40
C SER A 34 -6.32 -8.82 25.96
N GLN A 35 -5.10 -8.39 25.61
CA GLN A 35 -4.87 -7.04 25.09
C GLN A 35 -5.53 -6.87 23.72
N ASN A 36 -5.42 -7.85 22.83
CA ASN A 36 -6.06 -7.82 21.52
C ASN A 36 -7.60 -7.83 21.63
N GLN A 37 -8.16 -8.62 22.55
CA GLN A 37 -9.61 -8.57 22.82
C GLN A 37 -10.07 -7.21 23.34
N LEU A 38 -9.25 -6.56 24.18
CA LEU A 38 -9.54 -5.21 24.66
C LEU A 38 -9.45 -4.19 23.51
N LEU A 39 -8.43 -4.29 22.66
CA LEU A 39 -8.30 -3.42 21.47
C LEU A 39 -9.47 -3.63 20.51
N ASP A 40 -9.84 -4.87 20.22
CA ASP A 40 -11.02 -5.21 19.40
C ASP A 40 -12.29 -4.54 19.96
N LEU A 41 -12.51 -4.66 21.28
CA LEU A 41 -13.66 -4.03 21.93
C LEU A 41 -13.60 -2.50 21.84
N LEU A 42 -12.46 -1.90 22.10
CA LEU A 42 -12.29 -0.46 22.08
C LEU A 42 -12.46 0.12 20.67
N PHE A 43 -11.85 -0.50 19.66
CA PHE A 43 -11.88 0.00 18.28
C PHE A 43 -13.23 -0.27 17.58
N THR A 44 -13.97 -1.28 17.99
CA THR A 44 -15.31 -1.56 17.45
C THR A 44 -16.43 -0.79 18.16
N SER A 45 -16.22 -0.41 19.42
CA SER A 45 -17.26 0.24 20.25
C SER A 45 -16.98 1.70 20.59
N CYS A 46 -15.78 2.22 20.30
CA CYS A 46 -15.39 3.60 20.61
C CYS A 46 -14.86 4.31 19.35
N ASP A 47 -15.28 5.55 19.14
CA ASP A 47 -14.72 6.45 18.13
C ASP A 47 -13.35 6.97 18.62
N ILE A 48 -12.30 6.15 18.42
CA ILE A 48 -10.94 6.51 18.80
C ILE A 48 -10.34 7.40 17.73
N LYS A 49 -10.22 8.69 18.04
CA LYS A 49 -9.56 9.68 17.16
C LYS A 49 -8.08 9.78 17.49
N ILE A 50 -7.24 9.44 16.52
CA ILE A 50 -5.81 9.64 16.61
C ILE A 50 -5.49 11.13 16.60
N LYS A 51 -4.44 11.52 17.36
CA LYS A 51 -3.92 12.89 17.46
C LYS A 51 -2.42 12.89 17.21
N GLY A 52 -1.85 14.08 17.00
CA GLY A 52 -0.41 14.26 16.79
C GLY A 52 0.04 13.98 15.38
N ASN A 53 1.33 13.66 15.20
CA ASN A 53 1.96 13.57 13.89
C ASN A 53 1.33 12.55 12.96
N LEU A 54 0.96 11.39 13.46
CA LEU A 54 0.26 10.38 12.64
C LEU A 54 -1.07 10.93 12.09
N ARG A 55 -1.81 11.70 12.90
CA ARG A 55 -3.04 12.32 12.39
C ARG A 55 -2.77 13.37 11.32
N ASN A 56 -1.72 14.15 11.45
CA ASN A 56 -1.32 15.10 10.42
C ASN A 56 -0.94 14.39 9.12
N VAL A 57 -0.24 13.25 9.20
CA VAL A 57 0.05 12.36 8.06
C VAL A 57 -1.25 11.91 7.39
N GLN A 58 -2.19 11.36 8.16
CA GLN A 58 -3.48 10.90 7.65
C GLN A 58 -4.30 12.03 6.99
N LEU A 59 -4.30 13.23 7.58
CA LEU A 59 -4.99 14.40 7.00
C LEU A 59 -4.36 14.83 5.67
N LEU A 60 -3.05 14.79 5.55
CA LEU A 60 -2.37 15.09 4.29
C LEU A 60 -2.68 14.04 3.21
N TYR A 61 -2.71 12.76 3.59
CA TYR A 61 -3.13 11.66 2.71
C TYR A 61 -4.54 11.86 2.17
N ILE A 62 -5.48 12.29 3.03
CA ILE A 62 -6.86 12.52 2.59
C ILE A 62 -6.92 13.59 1.50
N GLU A 63 -6.22 14.70 1.68
CA GLU A 63 -6.24 15.73 0.66
C GLU A 63 -5.53 15.29 -0.63
N LEU A 64 -4.46 14.50 -0.53
CA LEU A 64 -3.82 13.92 -1.71
C LEU A 64 -4.73 12.90 -2.42
N LEU A 65 -5.45 12.04 -1.67
CA LEU A 65 -6.42 11.09 -2.21
C LEU A 65 -7.59 11.81 -2.90
N ARG A 66 -8.10 12.90 -2.31
CA ARG A 66 -9.14 13.73 -2.93
C ARG A 66 -8.70 14.29 -4.27
N PHE A 67 -7.46 14.74 -4.37
CA PHE A 67 -6.92 15.22 -5.65
C PHE A 67 -6.87 14.09 -6.69
N VAL A 68 -6.39 12.91 -6.33
CA VAL A 68 -6.37 11.74 -7.22
C VAL A 68 -7.79 11.36 -7.66
N ASP A 69 -8.74 11.35 -6.74
CA ASP A 69 -10.15 11.06 -7.02
C ASP A 69 -10.77 12.10 -7.97
N ASN A 70 -10.48 13.40 -7.77
CA ASN A 70 -10.93 14.47 -8.66
C ASN A 70 -10.38 14.31 -10.08
N VAL A 71 -9.08 14.00 -10.20
CA VAL A 71 -8.48 13.69 -11.51
C VAL A 71 -9.13 12.46 -12.14
N CYS A 72 -9.34 11.40 -11.38
CA CYS A 72 -10.00 10.19 -11.87
C CYS A 72 -11.44 10.46 -12.34
N LYS A 73 -12.21 11.26 -11.60
CA LYS A 73 -13.56 11.69 -11.98
C LYS A 73 -13.56 12.51 -13.26
N LYS A 74 -12.68 13.51 -13.36
CA LYS A 74 -12.56 14.36 -14.55
C LYS A 74 -12.26 13.56 -15.82
N HIS A 75 -11.40 12.57 -15.70
CA HIS A 75 -10.92 11.77 -16.83
C HIS A 75 -11.64 10.43 -17.02
N ASP A 76 -12.74 10.17 -16.32
CA ASP A 76 -13.47 8.89 -16.41
C ASP A 76 -12.53 7.70 -16.22
N ILE A 77 -11.87 7.65 -15.07
CA ILE A 77 -10.92 6.62 -14.64
C ILE A 77 -11.51 5.87 -13.45
N ASP A 78 -11.55 4.55 -13.54
CA ASP A 78 -11.98 3.68 -12.44
C ASP A 78 -10.78 3.19 -11.62
N TYR A 79 -10.83 3.49 -10.33
CA TYR A 79 -9.94 2.95 -9.29
C TYR A 79 -10.79 2.51 -8.09
N TRP A 80 -10.23 1.81 -7.13
CA TRP A 80 -10.92 1.52 -5.86
C TRP A 80 -9.94 1.44 -4.69
N LEU A 81 -10.45 1.69 -3.48
CA LEU A 81 -9.69 1.51 -2.24
C LEU A 81 -9.33 0.03 -2.07
N GLU A 82 -8.10 -0.25 -1.65
CA GLU A 82 -7.58 -1.60 -1.47
C GLU A 82 -6.95 -1.79 -0.08
N GLY A 83 -6.71 -3.04 0.29
CA GLY A 83 -5.87 -3.38 1.43
C GLY A 83 -6.34 -2.79 2.75
N GLY A 84 -5.38 -2.25 3.49
CA GLY A 84 -5.59 -1.56 4.76
C GLY A 84 -6.54 -0.38 4.65
N THR A 85 -6.46 0.37 3.54
CA THR A 85 -7.34 1.51 3.26
C THR A 85 -8.82 1.08 3.16
N LEU A 86 -9.10 -0.04 2.48
CA LEU A 86 -10.48 -0.56 2.38
C LEU A 86 -10.99 -1.11 3.73
N ILE A 87 -10.14 -1.84 4.47
CA ILE A 87 -10.48 -2.27 5.85
C ILE A 87 -10.78 -1.07 6.74
N GLY A 88 -9.95 -0.03 6.66
CA GLY A 88 -10.13 1.20 7.40
C GLY A 88 -11.48 1.85 7.11
N ALA A 89 -11.85 1.97 5.84
CA ALA A 89 -13.16 2.48 5.43
C ALA A 89 -14.32 1.69 6.05
N VAL A 90 -14.25 0.36 6.03
CA VAL A 90 -15.32 -0.53 6.55
C VAL A 90 -15.38 -0.55 8.06
N ARG A 91 -14.24 -0.70 8.72
CA ARG A 91 -14.14 -0.95 10.16
C ARG A 91 -14.15 0.33 11.00
N HIS A 92 -13.59 1.42 10.47
CA HIS A 92 -13.37 2.66 11.20
C HIS A 92 -14.02 3.89 10.54
N GLY A 93 -14.55 3.76 9.31
CA GLY A 93 -15.06 4.91 8.53
C GLY A 93 -13.95 5.87 8.08
N GLY A 94 -12.70 5.45 8.16
CA GLY A 94 -11.49 6.21 7.86
C GLY A 94 -10.26 5.32 8.00
N PHE A 95 -9.10 5.89 8.31
CA PHE A 95 -7.90 5.10 8.52
C PHE A 95 -8.06 4.07 9.65
N ILE A 96 -7.39 2.93 9.51
CA ILE A 96 -7.04 2.12 10.66
C ILE A 96 -6.21 3.03 11.60
N PRO A 97 -6.48 3.08 12.93
CA PRO A 97 -5.89 4.11 13.79
C PRO A 97 -4.36 4.21 13.78
N TRP A 98 -3.66 3.12 13.51
CA TRP A 98 -2.18 3.09 13.43
C TRP A 98 -1.63 3.11 12.00
N ASP A 99 -2.49 3.22 11.00
CA ASP A 99 -2.11 3.15 9.59
C ASP A 99 -1.53 4.47 9.09
N ASP A 100 -0.50 4.38 8.28
CA ASP A 100 0.27 5.49 7.77
C ASP A 100 0.50 5.44 6.24
N ASP A 101 -0.41 4.77 5.50
CA ASP A 101 -0.41 4.71 4.03
C ASP A 101 -1.81 4.71 3.41
N ILE A 102 -1.87 4.82 2.09
CA ILE A 102 -3.06 4.63 1.26
C ILE A 102 -2.70 3.78 0.05
N ASP A 103 -3.49 2.72 -0.12
CA ASP A 103 -3.41 1.79 -1.23
C ASP A 103 -4.65 1.86 -2.13
N LEU A 104 -4.41 1.96 -3.43
CA LEU A 104 -5.44 1.96 -4.47
C LEU A 104 -5.18 0.86 -5.49
N SER A 105 -6.24 0.26 -5.98
CA SER A 105 -6.21 -0.64 -7.13
C SER A 105 -6.81 -0.01 -8.36
N ILE A 106 -6.30 -0.37 -9.52
CA ILE A 106 -6.69 0.21 -10.79
C ILE A 106 -6.47 -0.81 -11.93
N MET A 107 -7.44 -0.95 -12.83
CA MET A 107 -7.25 -1.82 -13.99
C MET A 107 -6.23 -1.23 -14.97
N ARG A 108 -5.48 -2.07 -15.68
CA ARG A 108 -4.38 -1.67 -16.58
C ARG A 108 -4.74 -0.52 -17.53
N LYS A 109 -5.89 -0.58 -18.14
CA LYS A 109 -6.34 0.46 -19.09
C LYS A 109 -6.46 1.83 -18.42
N ASP A 110 -7.05 1.87 -17.24
CA ASP A 110 -7.25 3.09 -16.46
C ASP A 110 -5.93 3.56 -15.83
N TYR A 111 -5.09 2.62 -15.42
CA TYR A 111 -3.72 2.90 -14.94
C TYR A 111 -2.88 3.63 -16.00
N GLU A 112 -2.85 3.11 -17.23
CA GLU A 112 -2.12 3.75 -18.33
C GLU A 112 -2.71 5.12 -18.71
N LYS A 113 -4.03 5.30 -18.56
CA LYS A 113 -4.69 6.59 -18.76
C LYS A 113 -4.29 7.58 -17.67
N LEU A 114 -4.30 7.15 -16.40
CA LEU A 114 -3.94 7.99 -15.26
C LEU A 114 -2.49 8.49 -15.35
N ILE A 115 -1.55 7.62 -15.70
CA ILE A 115 -0.14 7.96 -15.92
C ILE A 115 0.01 9.11 -16.92
N LYS A 116 -0.83 9.15 -17.95
CA LYS A 116 -0.75 10.18 -19.02
C LYS A 116 -1.33 11.51 -18.58
N VAL A 117 -2.46 11.49 -17.84
CA VAL A 117 -3.17 12.73 -17.51
C VAL A 117 -2.69 13.39 -16.22
N LEU A 118 -2.18 12.59 -15.27
CA LEU A 118 -1.80 13.08 -13.95
C LEU A 118 -0.71 14.16 -13.96
N PRO A 119 0.37 14.04 -14.76
CA PRO A 119 1.38 15.11 -14.86
C PRO A 119 0.80 16.44 -15.35
N GLU A 120 -0.11 16.38 -16.30
CA GLU A 120 -0.77 17.58 -16.84
C GLU A 120 -1.66 18.25 -15.78
N GLU A 121 -2.47 17.46 -15.06
CA GLU A 121 -3.32 17.99 -13.98
C GLU A 121 -2.49 18.60 -12.84
N ILE A 122 -1.40 17.95 -12.42
CA ILE A 122 -0.48 18.49 -11.41
C ILE A 122 0.20 19.77 -11.88
N SER A 123 0.55 19.86 -13.17
CA SER A 123 1.26 21.03 -13.71
C SER A 123 0.47 22.33 -13.66
N LYS A 124 -0.85 22.27 -13.49
CA LYS A 124 -1.73 23.43 -13.32
C LYS A 124 -1.50 24.19 -12.01
N TYR A 125 -0.86 23.54 -11.04
CA TYR A 125 -0.66 24.03 -9.67
C TYR A 125 0.84 24.08 -9.34
N GLU A 126 1.46 25.27 -9.38
CA GLU A 126 2.92 25.44 -9.26
C GLU A 126 3.47 24.83 -7.96
N TYR A 127 2.86 25.15 -6.81
CA TYR A 127 3.33 24.60 -5.53
C TYR A 127 3.15 23.08 -5.44
N PHE A 128 2.09 22.52 -6.05
CA PHE A 128 1.91 21.08 -6.14
C PHE A 128 3.01 20.44 -6.99
N LYS A 129 3.27 21.00 -8.17
CA LYS A 129 4.33 20.55 -9.07
C LYS A 129 5.70 20.52 -8.39
N GLU A 130 6.02 21.55 -7.61
CA GLU A 130 7.28 21.63 -6.87
C GLU A 130 7.37 20.61 -5.71
N ASN A 131 6.25 20.17 -5.15
CA ASN A 131 6.17 19.29 -3.98
C ASN A 131 5.64 17.90 -4.30
N CYS A 132 5.41 17.55 -5.55
CA CYS A 132 4.93 16.25 -5.97
C CYS A 132 6.03 15.42 -6.62
N GLY A 133 6.15 14.17 -6.21
CA GLY A 133 6.94 13.14 -6.87
C GLY A 133 6.04 12.10 -7.52
N LEU A 134 6.35 11.74 -8.76
CA LEU A 134 5.74 10.60 -9.44
C LEU A 134 6.84 9.59 -9.75
N SER A 135 6.64 8.37 -9.31
CA SER A 135 7.61 7.29 -9.47
C SER A 135 7.07 6.17 -10.35
N LEU A 136 7.86 5.77 -11.33
CA LEU A 136 7.65 4.60 -12.18
C LEU A 136 8.99 3.98 -12.53
N LEU A 137 9.13 2.69 -12.33
CA LEU A 137 10.38 1.95 -12.54
C LEU A 137 10.71 1.63 -13.99
N ILE A 138 9.82 1.83 -14.94
CA ILE A 138 10.02 1.37 -16.31
C ILE A 138 10.63 2.49 -17.14
N GLU A 139 11.83 2.27 -17.61
CA GLU A 139 12.70 3.22 -18.31
C GLU A 139 12.00 3.96 -19.48
N ASN A 140 11.06 3.32 -20.17
CA ASN A 140 10.28 3.94 -21.25
C ASN A 140 9.15 4.84 -20.78
N GLN A 141 8.83 4.85 -19.50
CA GLN A 141 7.80 5.70 -18.91
C GLN A 141 8.38 6.92 -18.17
N LYS A 142 9.69 6.97 -17.94
CA LYS A 142 10.37 8.19 -17.44
C LYS A 142 10.07 9.43 -18.28
N ASN A 143 9.86 9.25 -19.58
CA ASN A 143 9.59 10.36 -20.51
C ASN A 143 8.21 11.02 -20.29
N TYR A 144 7.27 10.37 -19.61
CA TYR A 144 5.98 10.99 -19.28
C TYR A 144 6.10 11.99 -18.13
N PHE A 145 7.17 11.91 -17.35
CA PHE A 145 7.39 12.69 -16.16
C PHE A 145 8.56 13.67 -16.29
N GLU A 146 8.98 14.00 -17.53
CA GLU A 146 9.97 15.07 -17.76
C GLU A 146 9.46 16.38 -17.14
N GLY A 147 10.21 16.89 -16.17
CA GLY A 147 9.86 18.10 -15.43
C GLY A 147 9.25 17.88 -14.04
N PHE A 148 8.95 16.66 -13.65
CA PHE A 148 8.58 16.31 -12.29
C PHE A 148 9.78 15.75 -11.53
N ARG A 149 9.93 16.14 -10.26
CA ARG A 149 10.87 15.47 -9.37
C ARG A 149 10.42 14.01 -9.22
N SER A 150 11.27 13.09 -9.62
CA SER A 150 11.12 11.69 -9.26
C SER A 150 11.30 11.55 -7.75
N VAL A 151 10.58 10.63 -7.12
CA VAL A 151 10.82 10.23 -5.72
C VAL A 151 12.27 9.73 -5.55
N TYR A 152 12.91 9.29 -6.62
CA TYR A 152 14.32 8.87 -6.66
C TYR A 152 15.34 10.02 -6.63
N ASP A 153 14.90 11.27 -6.80
CA ASP A 153 15.76 12.45 -6.67
C ASP A 153 15.84 12.95 -5.21
N VAL A 154 15.12 12.31 -4.29
CA VAL A 154 15.28 12.54 -2.85
C VAL A 154 16.51 11.75 -2.42
N ASP A 155 17.54 12.48 -2.00
CA ASP A 155 18.86 11.97 -1.61
C ASP A 155 18.81 10.61 -0.89
N ASP A 156 19.44 9.63 -1.52
CA ASP A 156 19.56 8.24 -1.11
C ASP A 156 20.43 8.05 0.16
N GLU A 157 20.94 9.12 0.75
CA GLU A 157 21.77 9.06 1.96
C GLU A 157 21.06 8.47 3.17
N ASN A 158 19.73 8.33 3.15
CA ASN A 158 18.97 7.80 4.27
C ASN A 158 18.45 6.36 4.08
N GLY A 159 18.77 5.69 2.97
CA GLY A 159 18.50 4.25 2.78
C GLY A 159 17.02 3.85 2.74
N PHE A 160 16.09 4.80 2.61
CA PHE A 160 14.65 4.56 2.74
C PHE A 160 13.96 4.23 1.41
N LEU A 161 14.51 4.67 0.30
CA LEU A 161 14.00 4.41 -1.05
C LEU A 161 15.06 3.65 -1.83
N ASP A 162 15.02 2.33 -1.72
CA ASP A 162 15.82 1.44 -2.57
C ASP A 162 15.21 1.49 -3.98
N ASP A 163 15.84 2.23 -4.87
CA ASP A 163 15.45 2.54 -6.26
C ASP A 163 14.99 1.34 -7.09
N ASN A 164 15.36 0.15 -6.66
CA ASN A 164 15.13 -1.09 -7.40
C ASN A 164 13.85 -1.83 -6.98
N LYS A 165 13.02 -1.27 -6.10
CA LYS A 165 11.87 -2.00 -5.52
C LYS A 165 10.51 -1.59 -6.06
N PHE A 166 10.39 -0.47 -6.76
CA PHE A 166 9.10 0.06 -7.18
C PHE A 166 8.88 -0.11 -8.68
N SER A 167 7.86 -0.82 -9.03
CA SER A 167 7.48 -1.10 -10.42
C SER A 167 6.06 -0.62 -10.75
N PHE A 168 5.46 0.17 -9.88
CA PHE A 168 4.12 0.71 -10.03
C PHE A 168 4.06 2.20 -9.70
N LEU A 169 2.97 2.87 -10.11
CA LEU A 169 2.80 4.30 -9.88
C LEU A 169 2.66 4.62 -8.39
N GLN A 170 3.49 5.51 -7.94
CA GLN A 170 3.39 6.16 -6.64
C GLN A 170 3.20 7.66 -6.83
N ILE A 171 2.23 8.24 -6.15
CA ILE A 171 1.99 9.67 -6.13
C ILE A 171 2.42 10.17 -4.76
N ALA A 172 3.54 10.88 -4.71
CA ALA A 172 4.13 11.34 -3.46
C ALA A 172 3.98 12.86 -3.29
N TRP A 173 3.70 13.28 -2.07
CA TRP A 173 3.97 14.62 -1.58
C TRP A 173 5.31 14.61 -0.86
N LEU A 174 6.24 15.46 -1.24
CA LEU A 174 7.64 15.29 -0.87
C LEU A 174 8.01 15.84 0.50
N LYS A 175 7.34 16.91 0.96
CA LYS A 175 7.66 17.52 2.25
C LYS A 175 6.43 18.22 2.88
N PRO A 176 5.79 17.62 3.92
CA PRO A 176 6.10 16.33 4.57
C PRO A 176 5.87 15.14 3.64
N TYR A 177 6.68 14.09 3.75
CA TYR A 177 6.59 12.97 2.82
C TYR A 177 5.40 12.07 3.11
N VAL A 178 4.53 11.90 2.11
CA VAL A 178 3.49 10.86 2.06
C VAL A 178 3.36 10.37 0.63
N LYS A 179 2.91 9.13 0.42
CA LYS A 179 2.74 8.58 -0.93
C LYS A 179 1.50 7.68 -1.03
N ILE A 180 0.75 7.81 -2.10
CA ILE A 180 -0.33 6.89 -2.47
C ILE A 180 0.23 5.86 -3.43
N ASP A 181 0.01 4.59 -3.13
CA ASP A 181 0.41 3.46 -3.96
C ASP A 181 -0.77 3.03 -4.85
N LEU A 182 -0.54 2.93 -6.17
CA LEU A 182 -1.54 2.51 -7.15
C LEU A 182 -1.13 1.20 -7.79
N PHE A 183 -1.81 0.12 -7.41
CA PHE A 183 -1.51 -1.24 -7.85
C PHE A 183 -2.26 -1.59 -9.14
N PRO A 184 -1.55 -1.73 -10.27
CA PRO A 184 -2.17 -2.13 -11.52
C PRO A 184 -2.64 -3.59 -11.47
N LYS A 185 -3.84 -3.81 -11.97
CA LYS A 185 -4.44 -5.13 -12.12
C LYS A 185 -4.59 -5.45 -13.61
N ASP A 186 -4.32 -6.71 -13.96
CA ASP A 186 -4.52 -7.23 -15.30
C ASP A 186 -5.58 -8.33 -15.29
N TYR A 187 -6.40 -8.39 -16.36
CA TYR A 187 -7.34 -9.50 -16.53
C TYR A 187 -6.59 -10.81 -16.72
N LEU A 188 -7.17 -11.91 -16.25
CA LEU A 188 -6.59 -13.24 -16.28
C LEU A 188 -7.48 -14.19 -17.06
N LEU A 189 -6.92 -14.90 -18.02
CA LEU A 189 -7.60 -15.93 -18.79
C LEU A 189 -8.00 -17.12 -17.91
N GLU A 190 -9.25 -17.59 -18.03
CA GLU A 190 -9.79 -18.65 -17.19
C GLU A 190 -9.01 -19.97 -17.36
N GLU A 191 -8.60 -20.30 -18.56
CA GLU A 191 -7.79 -21.48 -18.88
C GLU A 191 -6.37 -21.44 -18.30
N LYS A 192 -5.94 -20.27 -17.80
CA LYS A 192 -4.63 -20.06 -17.19
C LYS A 192 -4.63 -20.05 -15.66
N LEU A 193 -5.77 -20.15 -15.00
CA LEU A 193 -5.89 -20.03 -13.54
C LEU A 193 -4.93 -20.95 -12.79
N GLU A 194 -4.87 -22.24 -13.15
CA GLU A 194 -4.03 -23.20 -12.45
C GLU A 194 -2.52 -22.96 -12.69
N SER A 195 -2.14 -22.65 -13.95
CA SER A 195 -0.76 -22.31 -14.28
C SER A 195 -0.34 -20.98 -13.64
N PHE A 196 -1.24 -20.00 -13.58
CA PHE A 196 -0.99 -18.72 -12.95
C PHE A 196 -0.63 -18.90 -11.47
N LYS A 197 -1.45 -19.59 -10.68
CA LYS A 197 -1.18 -19.87 -9.27
C LYS A 197 0.18 -20.53 -9.05
N LYS A 198 0.55 -21.46 -9.93
CA LYS A 198 1.82 -22.18 -9.86
C LYS A 198 3.02 -21.30 -10.18
N ASP A 199 2.93 -20.49 -11.23
CA ASP A 199 4.09 -19.87 -11.86
C ASP A 199 4.26 -18.38 -11.48
N TYR A 200 3.18 -17.72 -11.02
CA TYR A 200 3.18 -16.28 -10.76
C TYR A 200 4.20 -15.84 -9.70
N VAL A 201 4.19 -16.47 -8.52
CA VAL A 201 5.10 -16.11 -7.42
C VAL A 201 6.56 -16.36 -7.81
N SER A 202 6.84 -17.51 -8.46
CA SER A 202 8.20 -17.84 -8.91
C SER A 202 8.70 -16.88 -9.99
N THR A 203 7.82 -16.45 -10.87
CA THR A 203 8.11 -15.46 -11.92
C THR A 203 8.43 -14.10 -11.30
N LYS A 204 7.60 -13.62 -10.38
CA LYS A 204 7.87 -12.37 -9.65
C LYS A 204 9.18 -12.42 -8.87
N TYR A 205 9.43 -13.53 -8.19
CA TYR A 205 10.68 -13.72 -7.46
C TYR A 205 11.90 -13.62 -8.40
N LYS A 206 11.84 -14.26 -9.57
CA LYS A 206 12.91 -14.19 -10.58
C LYS A 206 13.13 -12.75 -11.05
N PHE A 207 12.06 -12.03 -11.40
CA PHE A 207 12.16 -10.62 -11.79
C PHE A 207 12.77 -9.76 -10.69
N ASN A 208 12.33 -9.94 -9.44
CA ASN A 208 12.88 -9.20 -8.30
C ASN A 208 14.38 -9.48 -8.12
N GLN A 209 14.85 -10.73 -8.31
CA GLN A 209 16.27 -11.06 -8.27
C GLN A 209 17.04 -10.43 -9.44
N ASP A 210 16.48 -10.46 -10.64
CA ASP A 210 17.09 -9.84 -11.82
C ASP A 210 17.30 -8.33 -11.60
N VAL A 211 16.30 -7.63 -11.08
CA VAL A 211 16.36 -6.20 -10.75
C VAL A 211 17.42 -5.94 -9.65
N LYS A 212 17.41 -6.71 -8.57
CA LYS A 212 18.41 -6.59 -7.49
C LYS A 212 19.85 -6.81 -7.96
N ASN A 213 20.02 -7.61 -8.99
CA ASN A 213 21.32 -7.87 -9.62
C ASN A 213 21.67 -6.83 -10.70
N GLY A 214 20.92 -5.75 -10.81
CA GLY A 214 21.16 -4.65 -11.74
C GLY A 214 20.76 -4.96 -13.19
N LYS A 215 19.99 -6.04 -13.43
CA LYS A 215 19.45 -6.33 -14.76
C LYS A 215 18.36 -5.32 -15.08
N LYS A 216 18.52 -4.60 -16.18
CA LYS A 216 17.44 -3.79 -16.73
C LYS A 216 16.35 -4.70 -17.28
N VAL A 217 15.12 -4.56 -16.77
CA VAL A 217 13.96 -5.28 -17.27
C VAL A 217 13.26 -4.41 -18.30
N PHE A 218 13.22 -4.88 -19.54
CA PHE A 218 12.57 -4.15 -20.63
C PHE A 218 11.07 -4.45 -20.70
N TRP A 219 10.29 -3.46 -21.11
CA TRP A 219 8.84 -3.58 -21.29
C TRP A 219 8.42 -4.76 -22.17
N ASN A 220 9.20 -5.07 -23.19
CA ASN A 220 8.93 -6.23 -24.05
C ASN A 220 9.02 -7.55 -23.29
N GLU A 221 9.99 -7.71 -22.38
CA GLU A 221 10.12 -8.90 -21.56
C GLU A 221 8.92 -9.04 -20.60
N PHE A 222 8.47 -7.94 -20.00
CA PHE A 222 7.26 -7.90 -19.21
C PHE A 222 6.04 -8.38 -19.97
N ASN A 223 5.83 -7.87 -21.18
CA ASN A 223 4.68 -8.23 -22.01
C ASN A 223 4.69 -9.72 -22.41
N VAL A 224 5.87 -10.28 -22.68
CA VAL A 224 6.01 -11.72 -22.96
C VAL A 224 5.60 -12.53 -21.74
N VAL A 225 6.11 -12.22 -20.58
CA VAL A 225 5.82 -12.95 -19.33
C VAL A 225 4.37 -12.77 -18.91
N LYS A 226 3.80 -11.57 -19.02
CA LYS A 226 2.36 -11.35 -18.79
C LYS A 226 1.52 -12.28 -19.65
N LYS A 227 1.84 -12.37 -20.95
CA LYS A 227 1.13 -13.24 -21.88
C LYS A 227 1.29 -14.73 -21.53
N GLU A 228 2.47 -15.17 -21.14
CA GLU A 228 2.73 -16.54 -20.70
C GLU A 228 1.90 -16.92 -19.46
N LEU A 229 1.79 -16.00 -18.52
CA LEU A 229 0.95 -16.13 -17.32
C LEU A 229 -0.55 -16.03 -17.62
N GLY A 230 -0.95 -15.63 -18.83
CA GLY A 230 -2.34 -15.44 -19.21
C GLY A 230 -2.92 -14.09 -18.77
N LEU A 231 -2.06 -13.13 -18.42
CA LEU A 231 -2.49 -11.76 -18.13
C LEU A 231 -2.76 -11.00 -19.42
N VAL A 232 -3.95 -10.39 -19.53
CA VAL A 232 -4.45 -9.73 -20.74
C VAL A 232 -5.10 -8.38 -20.43
N ASN A 233 -5.25 -7.54 -21.46
CA ASN A 233 -5.91 -6.23 -21.31
C ASN A 233 -7.42 -6.29 -21.58
N THR A 234 -7.91 -7.37 -22.19
CA THR A 234 -9.34 -7.55 -22.50
C THR A 234 -10.07 -8.11 -21.29
N LYS A 235 -11.28 -7.58 -21.01
CA LYS A 235 -12.11 -8.00 -19.89
C LYS A 235 -12.40 -9.50 -19.92
N THR A 236 -12.10 -10.16 -18.80
CA THR A 236 -12.39 -11.59 -18.57
C THR A 236 -13.14 -11.76 -17.25
N LYS A 237 -13.47 -13.00 -16.90
CA LYS A 237 -14.13 -13.34 -15.62
C LYS A 237 -13.26 -13.09 -14.41
N TYR A 238 -11.92 -13.16 -14.56
CA TYR A 238 -10.96 -13.02 -13.48
C TYR A 238 -9.92 -11.93 -13.77
N PHE A 239 -9.30 -11.42 -12.73
CA PHE A 239 -8.11 -10.57 -12.81
C PHE A 239 -7.21 -10.81 -11.60
N ALA A 240 -5.98 -10.34 -11.68
CA ALA A 240 -4.96 -10.48 -10.62
C ALA A 240 -4.06 -9.25 -10.58
N ASP A 241 -3.20 -9.18 -9.55
CA ASP A 241 -2.11 -8.22 -9.51
C ASP A 241 -1.20 -8.39 -10.72
N SER A 242 -0.80 -7.28 -11.31
CA SER A 242 0.15 -7.33 -12.40
C SER A 242 1.55 -7.71 -11.92
N ILE A 243 2.34 -8.28 -12.82
CA ILE A 243 3.73 -8.69 -12.51
C ILE A 243 4.66 -7.51 -12.24
N ASP A 244 4.31 -6.31 -12.70
CA ASP A 244 5.05 -5.08 -12.41
C ASP A 244 4.92 -4.63 -10.94
N VAL A 245 4.00 -5.20 -10.16
CA VAL A 245 3.94 -5.03 -8.72
C VAL A 245 4.89 -6.02 -8.05
N LEU A 246 6.20 -5.82 -8.18
CA LEU A 246 7.22 -6.81 -7.78
C LEU A 246 7.23 -7.13 -6.28
N GLN A 247 6.81 -6.22 -5.44
CA GLN A 247 6.85 -6.38 -3.98
C GLN A 247 5.76 -7.31 -3.45
N LEU A 248 4.59 -7.34 -4.09
CA LEU A 248 3.52 -8.22 -3.69
C LEU A 248 3.84 -9.65 -4.15
N THR A 249 3.91 -10.58 -3.23
CA THR A 249 4.19 -12.00 -3.49
C THR A 249 2.92 -12.85 -3.47
N SER A 250 1.76 -12.23 -3.25
CA SER A 250 0.48 -12.93 -3.23
C SER A 250 0.01 -13.24 -4.66
N ASP A 251 -0.55 -14.41 -4.84
CA ASP A 251 -1.19 -14.89 -6.06
C ASP A 251 -2.71 -14.68 -6.04
N LEU A 252 -3.14 -13.54 -5.49
CA LEU A 252 -4.56 -13.23 -5.34
C LEU A 252 -5.25 -13.09 -6.69
N ILE A 253 -6.36 -13.79 -6.83
CA ILE A 253 -7.22 -13.77 -8.01
C ILE A 253 -8.60 -13.29 -7.59
N TYR A 254 -9.12 -12.31 -8.33
CA TYR A 254 -10.41 -11.69 -8.08
C TYR A 254 -11.41 -12.04 -9.18
N GLU A 255 -12.66 -12.21 -8.80
CA GLU A 255 -13.76 -12.33 -9.75
C GLU A 255 -14.22 -10.93 -10.19
N THR A 256 -14.23 -10.68 -11.51
CA THR A 256 -14.53 -9.37 -12.08
C THR A 256 -15.92 -8.85 -11.69
N ASP A 257 -16.92 -9.72 -11.62
CA ASP A 257 -18.31 -9.37 -11.26
C ASP A 257 -18.50 -9.11 -9.76
N LYS A 258 -17.55 -9.49 -8.92
CA LYS A 258 -17.50 -9.15 -7.50
C LYS A 258 -16.96 -7.74 -7.25
N ILE A 259 -16.10 -7.28 -8.15
CA ILE A 259 -15.50 -5.94 -8.04
C ILE A 259 -16.34 -4.91 -8.79
N PHE A 260 -16.83 -5.24 -9.99
CA PHE A 260 -17.56 -4.31 -10.86
C PHE A 260 -19.06 -4.60 -10.95
N PRO A 261 -19.90 -3.58 -11.15
CA PRO A 261 -19.55 -2.16 -11.20
C PRO A 261 -19.14 -1.65 -9.83
N LEU A 262 -18.17 -0.74 -9.77
CA LEU A 262 -17.71 -0.13 -8.53
C LEU A 262 -18.87 0.57 -7.80
N LYS A 263 -18.79 0.62 -6.48
CA LYS A 263 -19.63 1.39 -5.58
C LYS A 263 -18.83 2.51 -4.95
N THR A 264 -19.43 3.24 -4.03
CA THR A 264 -18.77 4.21 -3.17
C THR A 264 -18.89 3.81 -1.71
N ILE A 265 -17.89 4.21 -0.92
CA ILE A 265 -17.83 4.05 0.52
C ILE A 265 -17.30 5.33 1.16
N LYS A 266 -17.78 5.64 2.36
CA LYS A 266 -17.23 6.76 3.13
C LYS A 266 -15.89 6.40 3.74
N PHE A 267 -14.90 7.31 3.55
CA PHE A 267 -13.60 7.25 4.17
C PHE A 267 -13.20 8.66 4.62
N GLU A 268 -12.98 8.86 5.91
CA GLU A 268 -12.66 10.17 6.51
C GLU A 268 -13.67 11.30 6.15
N GLY A 269 -14.94 10.93 5.99
CA GLY A 269 -16.01 11.87 5.68
C GLY A 269 -16.27 12.15 4.19
N TYR A 270 -15.41 11.68 3.31
CA TYR A 270 -15.56 11.77 1.85
C TYR A 270 -15.96 10.43 1.23
N GLU A 271 -16.53 10.45 0.02
CA GLU A 271 -16.90 9.24 -0.72
C GLU A 271 -15.85 8.90 -1.77
N PHE A 272 -15.36 7.66 -1.72
CA PHE A 272 -14.38 7.11 -2.68
C PHE A 272 -14.90 5.82 -3.29
N LYS A 273 -14.36 5.44 -4.45
CA LYS A 273 -14.73 4.19 -5.13
C LYS A 273 -14.25 2.96 -4.35
N CYS A 274 -15.10 1.95 -4.31
CA CYS A 274 -14.82 0.68 -3.66
C CYS A 274 -15.36 -0.50 -4.48
N PRO A 275 -14.92 -1.75 -4.22
CA PRO A 275 -15.47 -2.94 -4.85
C PRO A 275 -16.98 -3.07 -4.62
N LYS A 276 -17.68 -3.66 -5.58
CA LYS A 276 -19.11 -3.98 -5.48
C LYS A 276 -19.43 -4.89 -4.29
N ASP A 277 -18.60 -5.92 -4.09
CA ASP A 277 -18.69 -6.89 -2.99
C ASP A 277 -17.45 -6.76 -2.10
N ILE A 278 -17.52 -5.79 -1.17
CA ILE A 278 -16.44 -5.43 -0.28
C ILE A 278 -16.04 -6.61 0.62
N GLU A 279 -17.04 -7.32 1.18
CA GLU A 279 -16.82 -8.44 2.09
C GLU A 279 -16.03 -9.55 1.38
N HIS A 280 -16.49 -9.97 0.20
CA HIS A 280 -15.75 -10.95 -0.62
C HIS A 280 -14.32 -10.48 -0.93
N THR A 281 -14.14 -9.23 -1.30
CA THR A 281 -12.82 -8.68 -1.62
C THR A 281 -11.86 -8.76 -0.42
N LEU A 282 -12.33 -8.34 0.75
CA LEU A 282 -11.54 -8.39 1.97
C LEU A 282 -11.30 -9.83 2.46
N GLU A 283 -12.26 -10.74 2.27
CA GLU A 283 -12.05 -12.17 2.54
C GLU A 283 -10.96 -12.77 1.66
N VAL A 284 -10.89 -12.41 0.38
CA VAL A 284 -9.84 -12.85 -0.54
C VAL A 284 -8.46 -12.34 -0.09
N GLN A 285 -8.36 -11.09 0.36
CA GLN A 285 -7.11 -10.46 0.77
C GLN A 285 -6.61 -10.91 2.15
N PHE A 286 -7.50 -10.99 3.13
CA PHE A 286 -7.15 -11.12 4.55
C PHE A 286 -7.81 -12.33 5.24
N GLY A 287 -8.66 -13.06 4.53
CA GLY A 287 -9.44 -14.16 5.09
C GLY A 287 -10.66 -13.68 5.89
N LYS A 288 -11.45 -14.64 6.39
CA LYS A 288 -12.75 -14.39 7.03
C LYS A 288 -12.72 -13.52 8.28
N ASN A 289 -11.55 -13.38 8.90
CA ASN A 289 -11.40 -12.66 10.16
C ASN A 289 -10.89 -11.21 9.96
N PHE A 290 -11.02 -10.63 8.77
CA PHE A 290 -10.51 -9.30 8.46
C PHE A 290 -11.06 -8.18 9.35
N MET A 291 -12.23 -8.38 9.97
CA MET A 291 -12.81 -7.41 10.92
C MET A 291 -12.12 -7.43 12.28
N HIS A 292 -11.37 -8.46 12.63
CA HIS A 292 -10.64 -8.52 13.89
C HIS A 292 -9.29 -7.80 13.78
N ILE A 293 -8.85 -7.22 14.90
CA ILE A 293 -7.52 -6.62 14.99
C ILE A 293 -6.47 -7.73 14.93
N PRO A 294 -5.45 -7.61 14.06
CA PRO A 294 -4.42 -8.63 13.94
C PRO A 294 -3.58 -8.73 15.23
N ASN A 295 -3.06 -9.93 15.51
CA ASN A 295 -2.19 -10.16 16.67
C ASN A 295 -0.86 -9.40 16.59
N VAL A 296 -0.43 -9.05 15.40
CA VAL A 296 0.76 -8.24 15.12
C VAL A 296 0.29 -7.00 14.39
N ILE A 297 0.53 -5.84 14.98
CA ILE A 297 0.27 -4.55 14.36
C ILE A 297 1.56 -4.11 13.68
N GLU A 298 1.49 -3.93 12.38
CA GLU A 298 2.57 -3.42 11.55
C GLU A 298 2.18 -2.03 11.03
N ASN A 299 3.15 -1.13 10.94
CA ASN A 299 3.06 0.13 10.23
C ASN A 299 4.38 0.37 9.48
N HIS A 300 4.40 1.29 8.53
CA HIS A 300 5.58 1.60 7.73
C HIS A 300 6.57 2.52 8.44
N SER A 301 6.28 2.90 9.71
CA SER A 301 7.12 3.82 10.50
C SER A 301 7.39 5.16 9.79
N LEU A 302 6.41 5.63 9.03
CA LEU A 302 6.53 6.85 8.23
C LEU A 302 6.71 8.10 9.09
N VAL A 303 6.07 8.15 10.27
CA VAL A 303 6.17 9.32 11.17
C VAL A 303 7.61 9.61 11.58
N PRO A 304 8.41 8.64 12.08
CA PRO A 304 9.82 8.88 12.37
C PRO A 304 10.64 9.37 11.18
N PHE A 305 10.37 8.84 9.99
CA PHE A 305 11.02 9.29 8.76
C PHE A 305 10.69 10.76 8.45
N ILE A 306 9.40 11.14 8.56
CA ILE A 306 8.97 12.53 8.35
C ILE A 306 9.62 13.46 9.37
N GLU A 307 9.68 13.06 10.64
CA GLU A 307 10.32 13.85 11.69
C GLU A 307 11.77 14.22 11.35
N HIS A 308 12.51 13.33 10.71
CA HIS A 308 13.89 13.60 10.24
C HIS A 308 13.97 14.61 9.08
N GLN A 309 12.89 14.92 8.39
CA GLN A 309 12.87 15.93 7.33
C GLN A 309 12.89 17.38 7.86
N PHE A 310 12.71 17.58 9.16
CA PHE A 310 12.51 18.89 9.77
C PHE A 310 13.49 19.14 10.94
N SER A 311 13.85 20.40 11.11
CA SER A 311 14.74 20.83 12.21
C SER A 311 14.02 20.96 13.55
N SER A 312 12.68 21.06 13.52
CA SER A 312 11.84 21.19 14.71
C SER A 312 10.41 20.73 14.47
N PHE A 313 9.71 20.38 15.55
CA PHE A 313 8.28 20.06 15.50
C PHE A 313 7.43 21.23 14.99
N GLU A 314 7.81 22.48 15.32
CA GLU A 314 7.10 23.67 14.86
C GLU A 314 7.21 23.84 13.34
N GLU A 315 8.40 23.63 12.77
CA GLU A 315 8.60 23.64 11.30
C GLU A 315 7.77 22.56 10.64
N MET A 316 7.77 21.35 11.20
CA MET A 316 7.01 20.21 10.68
C MET A 316 5.50 20.49 10.73
N ASP A 317 4.95 20.94 11.85
CA ASP A 317 3.52 21.24 12.00
C ASP A 317 3.06 22.36 11.04
N LYS A 318 3.88 23.39 10.89
CA LYS A 318 3.64 24.47 9.90
C LYS A 318 3.64 23.91 8.45
N SER A 319 4.55 23.01 8.14
CA SER A 319 4.63 22.38 6.82
C SER A 319 3.40 21.52 6.53
N PHE A 320 2.94 20.70 7.49
CA PHE A 320 1.69 19.95 7.37
C PHE A 320 0.50 20.88 7.16
N SER A 321 0.35 21.89 8.02
CA SER A 321 -0.76 22.84 7.94
C SER A 321 -0.81 23.54 6.59
N LYS A 322 0.35 23.96 6.06
CA LYS A 322 0.45 24.59 4.74
C LYS A 322 0.05 23.63 3.63
N SER A 323 0.59 22.42 3.63
CA SER A 323 0.35 21.40 2.58
C SER A 323 -1.11 20.96 2.56
N ILE A 324 -1.68 20.66 3.72
CA ILE A 324 -3.09 20.26 3.87
C ILE A 324 -4.02 21.37 3.40
N SER A 325 -3.79 22.62 3.85
CA SER A 325 -4.63 23.77 3.46
C SER A 325 -4.57 24.04 1.96
N TYR A 326 -3.38 23.92 1.38
CA TYR A 326 -3.19 24.12 -0.05
C TYR A 326 -3.89 23.06 -0.90
N LEU A 327 -3.69 21.78 -0.59
CA LEU A 327 -4.37 20.70 -1.29
C LEU A 327 -5.89 20.75 -1.11
N LYS A 328 -6.34 21.12 0.10
CA LYS A 328 -7.77 21.33 0.36
C LYS A 328 -8.36 22.43 -0.51
N GLU A 329 -7.69 23.56 -0.66
CA GLU A 329 -8.11 24.66 -1.52
C GLU A 329 -8.22 24.20 -3.00
N ILE A 330 -7.22 23.46 -3.51
CA ILE A 330 -7.27 22.88 -4.85
C ILE A 330 -8.48 21.95 -4.99
N ASN A 331 -8.69 21.05 -4.04
CA ASN A 331 -9.76 20.08 -4.10
C ASN A 331 -11.16 20.71 -4.04
N ASP A 332 -11.32 21.73 -3.20
CA ASP A 332 -12.60 22.43 -3.04
C ASP A 332 -12.94 23.31 -4.27
N ASN A 333 -11.94 23.69 -5.09
CA ASN A 333 -12.08 24.48 -6.31
C ASN A 333 -11.61 23.74 -7.58
N PHE A 334 -11.62 22.41 -7.54
CA PHE A 334 -11.11 21.60 -8.65
C PHE A 334 -11.91 21.83 -9.93
N ASP A 335 -11.22 22.10 -11.01
CA ASP A 335 -11.81 22.32 -12.33
C ASP A 335 -12.07 20.99 -13.04
N PHE A 336 -13.35 20.68 -13.24
CA PHE A 336 -13.82 19.47 -13.92
C PHE A 336 -14.06 19.67 -15.42
N GLU A 337 -13.86 20.87 -15.97
CA GLU A 337 -13.99 21.16 -17.40
C GLU A 337 -12.77 20.75 -18.24
#